data_4a7a55e39043448477f599e78ebba887
#
_entry.id   4a7a55e39043448477f599e78ebba887
#
_cell.length_a   1.000
_cell.length_b   1.000
_cell.length_c   1.000
_cell.angle_alpha   90.00
_cell.angle_beta   90.00
_cell.angle_gamma   90.00
#
_symmetry.space_group_name_H-M   'P 1'
#
loop_
_entity.id
_entity.type
_entity.pdbx_description
1 polymer ?
#
loop_
_entity_poly.entity_id
_entity_poly.type
_entity_poly.pdbx_seq_one_letter_code
_entity_poly.pdbx_strand_id
1 'polypeptide(L)'
;MSYVKIEQQGPVAVVTIDRPEALNALNSQVLTELSQAVDTLEANDEVQVVILTGAGRSFVAGADIGEMVNYSSYEGKKFGILGGGTFLKLENMSKPVIAAVNGFALGGGNELAMSCDIRLASEKAKFGQPEVGLGIPPGFGGTQRLPRIVGISKAMELILTARTIDAAEAKAIGLVSEVYPAEELMDKAMELAKAICVNAPIAVKESKRCIRMGMQTDIATGSAFEAEAFGVCCGTEDKKEGMSAFLEKRAEKHFTNK
;
A
#
# COMPACT_ATOMS: atom_id res chain seq x y z
N MET A 1 3.05 3.53 -24.60
CA MET A 1 3.92 2.87 -23.59
C MET A 1 3.13 2.75 -22.31
N SER A 2 3.27 1.64 -21.58
CA SER A 2 2.64 1.48 -20.27
C SER A 2 3.52 2.11 -19.19
N TYR A 3 2.89 2.83 -18.26
CA TYR A 3 3.55 3.45 -17.10
C TYR A 3 3.54 2.57 -15.84
N VAL A 4 2.80 1.47 -15.86
CA VAL A 4 2.77 0.52 -14.75
C VAL A 4 3.33 -0.81 -15.23
N LYS A 5 4.44 -1.23 -14.64
CA LYS A 5 5.13 -2.48 -14.97
C LYS A 5 4.93 -3.49 -13.85
N ILE A 6 4.74 -4.75 -14.21
CA ILE A 6 4.62 -5.87 -13.25
C ILE A 6 5.73 -6.85 -13.57
N GLU A 7 6.52 -7.19 -12.56
CA GLU A 7 7.52 -8.25 -12.62
C GLU A 7 7.24 -9.26 -11.52
N GLN A 8 7.05 -10.53 -11.89
CA GLN A 8 6.79 -11.59 -10.92
C GLN A 8 8.08 -12.35 -10.59
N GLN A 9 8.34 -12.54 -9.31
CA GLN A 9 9.49 -13.28 -8.77
C GLN A 9 8.95 -14.35 -7.79
N GLY A 10 8.59 -15.51 -8.32
CA GLY A 10 7.90 -16.55 -7.55
C GLY A 10 6.56 -16.04 -7.01
N PRO A 11 6.29 -16.13 -5.70
CA PRO A 11 5.04 -15.68 -5.11
C PRO A 11 4.96 -14.16 -4.86
N VAL A 12 5.99 -13.40 -5.22
CA VAL A 12 6.04 -11.93 -5.04
C VAL A 12 5.95 -11.25 -6.38
N ALA A 13 5.04 -10.29 -6.52
CA ALA A 13 4.98 -9.39 -7.67
C ALA A 13 5.51 -8.01 -7.30
N VAL A 14 6.38 -7.45 -8.14
CA VAL A 14 6.86 -6.07 -8.02
C VAL A 14 6.12 -5.23 -9.04
N VAL A 15 5.39 -4.22 -8.57
CA VAL A 15 4.71 -3.23 -9.39
C VAL A 15 5.53 -1.94 -9.37
N THR A 16 5.97 -1.48 -10.52
CA THR A 16 6.75 -0.27 -10.67
C THR A 16 5.99 0.78 -11.45
N ILE A 17 5.78 1.96 -10.86
CA ILE A 17 5.31 3.14 -11.61
C ILE A 17 6.52 3.72 -12.34
N ASP A 18 6.48 3.71 -13.67
CA ASP A 18 7.61 4.03 -14.54
C ASP A 18 7.29 5.18 -15.49
N ARG A 19 7.29 6.39 -14.91
CA ARG A 19 7.15 7.67 -15.61
C ARG A 19 8.18 8.66 -15.04
N PRO A 20 9.48 8.32 -15.08
CA PRO A 20 10.53 9.07 -14.36
C PRO A 20 10.70 10.50 -14.83
N GLU A 21 10.39 10.81 -16.11
CA GLU A 21 10.42 12.16 -16.69
C GLU A 21 9.45 13.12 -15.99
N ALA A 22 8.36 12.61 -15.43
CA ALA A 22 7.38 13.36 -14.63
C ALA A 22 7.46 13.01 -13.14
N LEU A 23 8.57 12.48 -12.65
CA LEU A 23 8.74 12.01 -11.26
C LEU A 23 7.64 11.05 -10.82
N ASN A 24 7.15 10.21 -11.74
CA ASN A 24 6.07 9.25 -11.55
C ASN A 24 4.72 9.88 -11.18
N ALA A 25 4.49 11.15 -11.56
CA ALA A 25 3.23 11.85 -11.29
C ALA A 25 2.03 11.10 -11.88
N LEU A 26 0.95 11.06 -11.09
CA LEU A 26 -0.28 10.32 -11.39
C LEU A 26 -1.17 11.15 -12.32
N ASN A 27 -1.25 10.73 -13.56
CA ASN A 27 -2.29 11.15 -14.50
C ASN A 27 -3.38 10.08 -14.61
N SER A 28 -4.44 10.37 -15.37
CA SER A 28 -5.56 9.43 -15.58
C SER A 28 -5.12 8.08 -16.14
N GLN A 29 -4.09 8.07 -17.01
CA GLN A 29 -3.54 6.84 -17.59
C GLN A 29 -2.85 6.00 -16.52
N VAL A 30 -1.94 6.57 -15.71
CA VAL A 30 -1.25 5.84 -14.62
C VAL A 30 -2.25 5.25 -13.64
N LEU A 31 -3.28 6.04 -13.24
CA LEU A 31 -4.33 5.56 -12.32
C LEU A 31 -5.12 4.39 -12.91
N THR A 32 -5.47 4.49 -14.20
CA THR A 32 -6.20 3.41 -14.90
C THR A 32 -5.35 2.14 -15.01
N GLU A 33 -4.08 2.28 -15.41
CA GLU A 33 -3.15 1.15 -15.52
C GLU A 33 -2.88 0.50 -14.15
N LEU A 34 -2.73 1.31 -13.08
CA LEU A 34 -2.58 0.80 -11.73
C LEU A 34 -3.82 0.03 -11.27
N SER A 35 -5.02 0.55 -11.57
CA SER A 35 -6.27 -0.15 -11.27
C SER A 35 -6.35 -1.51 -11.98
N GLN A 36 -5.93 -1.58 -13.25
CA GLN A 36 -5.88 -2.82 -14.02
C GLN A 36 -4.81 -3.79 -13.49
N ALA A 37 -3.65 -3.26 -13.07
CA ALA A 37 -2.60 -4.06 -12.43
C ALA A 37 -3.10 -4.72 -11.14
N VAL A 38 -3.87 -4.00 -10.33
CA VAL A 38 -4.51 -4.56 -9.12
C VAL A 38 -5.46 -5.71 -9.47
N ASP A 39 -6.32 -5.55 -10.52
CA ASP A 39 -7.20 -6.64 -10.96
C ASP A 39 -6.42 -7.87 -11.42
N THR A 40 -5.39 -7.65 -12.21
CA THR A 40 -4.54 -8.73 -12.73
C THR A 40 -3.87 -9.50 -11.60
N LEU A 41 -3.32 -8.78 -10.62
CA LEU A 41 -2.61 -9.39 -9.49
C LEU A 41 -3.58 -10.05 -8.50
N GLU A 42 -4.77 -9.48 -8.29
CA GLU A 42 -5.78 -10.11 -7.45
C GLU A 42 -6.23 -11.45 -8.01
N ALA A 43 -6.41 -11.54 -9.33
CA ALA A 43 -6.82 -12.76 -10.02
C ALA A 43 -5.71 -13.82 -10.19
N ASN A 44 -4.44 -13.48 -9.95
CA ASN A 44 -3.31 -14.39 -10.12
C ASN A 44 -3.02 -15.18 -8.83
N ASP A 45 -3.45 -16.42 -8.74
CA ASP A 45 -3.28 -17.28 -7.56
C ASP A 45 -1.81 -17.60 -7.22
N GLU A 46 -0.88 -17.44 -8.14
CA GLU A 46 0.55 -17.64 -7.89
C GLU A 46 1.17 -16.48 -7.09
N VAL A 47 0.55 -15.28 -7.11
CA VAL A 47 1.03 -14.11 -6.36
C VAL A 47 0.41 -14.11 -4.97
N GLN A 48 1.25 -14.01 -3.96
CA GLN A 48 0.84 -13.92 -2.56
C GLN A 48 1.08 -12.54 -1.94
N VAL A 49 2.12 -11.83 -2.39
CA VAL A 49 2.50 -10.50 -1.87
C VAL A 49 2.85 -9.58 -3.03
N VAL A 50 2.48 -8.32 -2.91
CA VAL A 50 2.81 -7.26 -3.89
C VAL A 50 3.76 -6.25 -3.25
N ILE A 51 4.81 -5.87 -3.97
CA ILE A 51 5.68 -4.74 -3.65
C ILE A 51 5.38 -3.64 -4.67
N LEU A 52 5.07 -2.43 -4.20
CA LEU A 52 4.84 -1.26 -5.04
C LEU A 52 5.99 -0.27 -4.87
N THR A 53 6.59 0.17 -5.98
CA THR A 53 7.69 1.14 -5.99
C THR A 53 7.60 2.08 -7.20
N GLY A 54 8.50 3.06 -7.28
CA GLY A 54 8.63 3.97 -8.41
C GLY A 54 9.97 3.87 -9.11
N ALA A 55 9.99 4.04 -10.42
CA ALA A 55 11.23 4.07 -11.18
C ALA A 55 12.04 5.36 -10.91
N GLY A 56 13.35 5.25 -10.90
CA GLY A 56 14.26 6.38 -10.74
C GLY A 56 14.28 6.96 -9.33
N ARG A 57 14.26 8.30 -9.22
CA ARG A 57 14.49 9.02 -7.95
C ARG A 57 13.23 9.33 -7.14
N SER A 58 12.07 8.89 -7.59
CA SER A 58 10.78 9.19 -6.96
C SER A 58 9.97 7.92 -6.81
N PHE A 59 9.29 7.79 -5.70
CA PHE A 59 8.16 6.85 -5.62
C PHE A 59 7.04 7.39 -6.49
N VAL A 60 6.37 8.45 -6.05
CA VAL A 60 5.37 9.22 -6.80
C VAL A 60 5.36 10.65 -6.26
N ALA A 61 5.65 11.64 -7.08
CA ALA A 61 5.76 13.03 -6.63
C ALA A 61 4.41 13.80 -6.58
N GLY A 62 3.29 13.11 -6.75
CA GLY A 62 1.95 13.70 -6.66
C GLY A 62 1.06 13.36 -7.84
N ALA A 63 -0.10 14.03 -7.92
CA ALA A 63 -0.93 14.04 -9.10
C ALA A 63 -0.31 14.92 -10.19
N ASP A 64 -0.63 14.65 -11.47
CA ASP A 64 -0.13 15.44 -12.60
C ASP A 64 -0.84 16.79 -12.67
N ILE A 65 -0.15 17.84 -12.20
CA ILE A 65 -0.69 19.20 -12.18
C ILE A 65 -0.96 19.71 -13.60
N GLY A 66 -0.15 19.27 -14.59
CA GLY A 66 -0.36 19.65 -16.00
C GLY A 66 -1.69 19.15 -16.55
N GLU A 67 -2.14 17.97 -16.14
CA GLU A 67 -3.47 17.45 -16.47
C GLU A 67 -4.58 18.22 -15.73
N MET A 68 -4.34 18.57 -14.46
CA MET A 68 -5.38 19.09 -13.57
C MET A 68 -5.64 20.59 -13.70
N VAL A 69 -4.68 21.38 -14.16
CA VAL A 69 -4.69 22.85 -14.06
C VAL A 69 -5.93 23.52 -14.69
N ASN A 70 -6.51 22.90 -15.70
CA ASN A 70 -7.70 23.41 -16.39
C ASN A 70 -8.99 22.66 -16.04
N TYR A 71 -8.98 21.78 -15.03
CA TYR A 71 -10.17 21.02 -14.67
C TYR A 71 -11.26 21.91 -14.10
N SER A 72 -12.48 21.73 -14.61
CA SER A 72 -13.71 22.18 -13.97
C SER A 72 -13.97 21.40 -12.68
N SER A 73 -14.88 21.90 -11.85
CA SER A 73 -15.31 21.18 -10.63
C SER A 73 -15.78 19.74 -10.91
N TYR A 74 -16.42 19.52 -12.07
CA TYR A 74 -16.89 18.20 -12.47
C TYR A 74 -15.73 17.26 -12.84
N GLU A 75 -14.76 17.75 -13.61
CA GLU A 75 -13.58 16.99 -14.02
C GLU A 75 -12.68 16.69 -12.82
N GLY A 76 -12.46 17.66 -11.93
CA GLY A 76 -11.74 17.46 -10.68
C GLY A 76 -12.40 16.39 -9.78
N LYS A 77 -13.74 16.40 -9.68
CA LYS A 77 -14.48 15.36 -8.97
C LYS A 77 -14.29 13.98 -9.61
N LYS A 78 -14.35 13.86 -10.93
CA LYS A 78 -14.12 12.60 -11.65
C LYS A 78 -12.70 12.06 -11.41
N PHE A 79 -11.70 12.93 -11.47
CA PHE A 79 -10.31 12.57 -11.22
C PHE A 79 -10.11 12.10 -9.77
N GLY A 80 -10.71 12.80 -8.79
CA GLY A 80 -10.73 12.38 -7.39
C GLY A 80 -11.38 11.00 -7.19
N ILE A 81 -12.49 10.72 -7.90
CA ILE A 81 -13.15 9.40 -7.88
C ILE A 81 -12.24 8.32 -8.49
N LEU A 82 -11.58 8.62 -9.61
CA LEU A 82 -10.67 7.69 -10.27
C LEU A 82 -9.49 7.33 -9.35
N GLY A 83 -8.77 8.33 -8.83
CA GLY A 83 -7.62 8.11 -7.96
C GLY A 83 -8.00 7.48 -6.62
N GLY A 84 -9.02 8.04 -5.96
CA GLY A 84 -9.52 7.49 -4.68
C GLY A 84 -10.04 6.06 -4.83
N GLY A 85 -10.76 5.77 -5.92
CA GLY A 85 -11.26 4.42 -6.23
C GLY A 85 -10.14 3.42 -6.50
N THR A 86 -9.11 3.82 -7.25
CA THR A 86 -7.92 3.00 -7.51
C THR A 86 -7.19 2.66 -6.22
N PHE A 87 -7.01 3.64 -5.33
CA PHE A 87 -6.32 3.43 -4.06
C PHE A 87 -7.15 2.59 -3.08
N LEU A 88 -8.46 2.79 -3.05
CA LEU A 88 -9.36 1.95 -2.25
C LEU A 88 -9.35 0.49 -2.75
N LYS A 89 -9.26 0.28 -4.06
CA LYS A 89 -9.14 -1.05 -4.67
C LYS A 89 -7.83 -1.73 -4.26
N LEU A 90 -6.69 -1.02 -4.30
CA LEU A 90 -5.40 -1.51 -3.82
C LEU A 90 -5.45 -1.85 -2.33
N GLU A 91 -6.05 -0.98 -1.52
CA GLU A 91 -6.22 -1.16 -0.08
C GLU A 91 -7.05 -2.40 0.27
N ASN A 92 -8.11 -2.69 -0.53
CA ASN A 92 -9.00 -3.83 -0.34
C ASN A 92 -8.53 -5.11 -1.02
N MET A 93 -7.38 -5.09 -1.68
CA MET A 93 -6.76 -6.29 -2.25
C MET A 93 -6.59 -7.36 -1.18
N SER A 94 -6.91 -8.62 -1.49
CA SER A 94 -6.78 -9.71 -0.52
C SER A 94 -5.32 -10.00 -0.13
N LYS A 95 -4.41 -9.70 -1.05
CA LYS A 95 -2.96 -9.92 -0.89
C LYS A 95 -2.30 -8.75 -0.16
N PRO A 96 -1.34 -8.99 0.74
CA PRO A 96 -0.55 -7.91 1.34
C PRO A 96 0.20 -7.08 0.29
N VAL A 97 0.21 -5.76 0.49
CA VAL A 97 0.91 -4.80 -0.37
C VAL A 97 1.93 -4.03 0.46
N ILE A 98 3.18 -4.07 0.03
CA ILE A 98 4.30 -3.35 0.64
C ILE A 98 4.66 -2.16 -0.26
N ALA A 99 4.58 -0.94 0.24
CA ALA A 99 5.16 0.21 -0.44
C ALA A 99 6.65 0.29 -0.13
N ALA A 100 7.50 0.18 -1.16
CA ALA A 100 8.93 0.46 -1.10
C ALA A 100 9.16 1.89 -1.60
N VAL A 101 9.15 2.86 -0.68
CA VAL A 101 9.20 4.29 -0.98
C VAL A 101 10.65 4.73 -1.21
N ASN A 102 11.07 4.72 -2.46
CA ASN A 102 12.45 4.96 -2.87
C ASN A 102 12.85 6.43 -2.93
N GLY A 103 11.89 7.38 -2.88
CA GLY A 103 12.15 8.81 -3.00
C GLY A 103 10.95 9.66 -2.65
N PHE A 104 10.61 10.65 -3.48
CA PHE A 104 9.46 11.52 -3.22
C PHE A 104 8.14 10.74 -3.20
N ALA A 105 7.39 10.88 -2.11
CA ALA A 105 6.02 10.43 -1.92
C ALA A 105 5.19 11.64 -1.46
N LEU A 106 4.75 12.46 -2.40
CA LEU A 106 4.08 13.73 -2.11
C LEU A 106 2.64 13.71 -2.63
N GLY A 107 1.72 14.34 -1.92
CA GLY A 107 0.32 14.41 -2.32
C GLY A 107 -0.25 13.03 -2.65
N GLY A 108 -0.76 12.86 -3.86
CA GLY A 108 -1.24 11.57 -4.37
C GLY A 108 -0.25 10.41 -4.19
N GLY A 109 1.05 10.69 -4.20
CA GLY A 109 2.08 9.67 -3.95
C GLY A 109 2.13 9.21 -2.50
N ASN A 110 1.96 10.12 -1.55
CA ASN A 110 1.84 9.75 -0.15
C ASN A 110 0.49 9.05 0.12
N GLU A 111 -0.59 9.47 -0.55
CA GLU A 111 -1.89 8.82 -0.51
C GLU A 111 -1.83 7.38 -1.02
N LEU A 112 -1.08 7.15 -2.12
CA LEU A 112 -0.80 5.82 -2.67
C LEU A 112 0.02 4.96 -1.68
N ALA A 113 1.08 5.51 -1.10
CA ALA A 113 1.86 4.79 -0.09
C ALA A 113 1.00 4.40 1.12
N MET A 114 0.12 5.30 1.59
CA MET A 114 -0.80 5.03 2.69
C MET A 114 -1.91 4.02 2.35
N SER A 115 -2.22 3.79 1.08
CA SER A 115 -3.17 2.75 0.66
C SER A 115 -2.56 1.33 0.68
N CYS A 116 -1.23 1.21 0.75
CA CYS A 116 -0.55 -0.06 0.97
C CYS A 116 -0.64 -0.49 2.46
N ASP A 117 -0.42 -1.77 2.73
CA ASP A 117 -0.49 -2.31 4.10
C ASP A 117 0.73 -1.94 4.93
N ILE A 118 1.91 -2.09 4.37
CA ILE A 118 3.19 -1.80 5.02
C ILE A 118 3.97 -0.80 4.16
N ARG A 119 4.62 0.15 4.79
CA ARG A 119 5.46 1.16 4.13
C ARG A 119 6.89 1.04 4.64
N LEU A 120 7.81 0.73 3.73
CA LEU A 120 9.26 0.83 3.95
C LEU A 120 9.77 2.04 3.17
N ALA A 121 10.74 2.74 3.69
CA ALA A 121 11.27 3.94 3.07
C ALA A 121 12.79 3.88 2.88
N SER A 122 13.26 4.47 1.79
CA SER A 122 14.65 4.87 1.69
C SER A 122 14.93 6.04 2.65
N GLU A 123 16.14 6.13 3.18
CA GLU A 123 16.62 7.30 3.94
C GLU A 123 16.50 8.63 3.15
N LYS A 124 16.45 8.54 1.81
CA LYS A 124 16.28 9.68 0.89
C LYS A 124 14.82 10.05 0.65
N ALA A 125 13.88 9.25 1.14
CA ALA A 125 12.46 9.48 0.93
C ALA A 125 11.97 10.78 1.60
N LYS A 126 11.02 11.44 0.93
CA LYS A 126 10.34 12.63 1.44
C LYS A 126 8.84 12.41 1.32
N PHE A 127 8.13 12.78 2.37
CA PHE A 127 6.68 12.61 2.47
C PHE A 127 6.00 13.96 2.69
N GLY A 128 4.76 14.10 2.25
CA GLY A 128 3.97 15.31 2.49
C GLY A 128 2.63 15.31 1.78
N GLN A 129 1.77 16.24 2.19
CA GLN A 129 0.49 16.55 1.54
C GLN A 129 0.46 18.04 1.19
N PRO A 130 1.11 18.44 0.07
CA PRO A 130 1.32 19.84 -0.25
C PRO A 130 0.14 20.52 -0.95
N GLU A 131 -0.98 19.83 -1.12
CA GLU A 131 -2.12 20.20 -1.95
C GLU A 131 -2.72 21.55 -1.56
N VAL A 132 -2.77 21.89 -0.27
CA VAL A 132 -3.33 23.19 0.17
C VAL A 132 -2.50 24.39 -0.34
N GLY A 133 -1.20 24.18 -0.54
CA GLY A 133 -0.33 25.17 -1.18
C GLY A 133 -0.65 25.40 -2.67
N LEU A 134 -1.41 24.50 -3.29
CA LEU A 134 -1.92 24.60 -4.67
C LEU A 134 -3.39 25.00 -4.74
N GLY A 135 -4.03 25.30 -3.59
CA GLY A 135 -5.42 25.71 -3.51
C GLY A 135 -6.45 24.58 -3.54
N ILE A 136 -6.03 23.35 -3.30
CA ILE A 136 -6.90 22.17 -3.25
C ILE A 136 -6.61 21.33 -1.99
N PRO A 137 -7.56 20.53 -1.47
CA PRO A 137 -7.27 19.54 -0.45
C PRO A 137 -6.68 18.27 -1.08
N PRO A 138 -6.08 17.35 -0.28
CA PRO A 138 -5.77 15.98 -0.72
C PRO A 138 -7.02 15.32 -1.33
N GLY A 139 -6.88 14.72 -2.51
CA GLY A 139 -8.01 14.28 -3.33
C GLY A 139 -8.21 12.77 -3.42
N PHE A 140 -7.23 11.96 -2.98
CA PHE A 140 -7.24 10.50 -3.13
C PHE A 140 -7.28 9.76 -1.78
N GLY A 141 -7.71 10.44 -0.73
CA GLY A 141 -7.97 9.88 0.60
C GLY A 141 -6.92 10.25 1.66
N GLY A 142 -6.02 11.20 1.40
CA GLY A 142 -5.01 11.66 2.36
C GLY A 142 -5.61 12.23 3.63
N THR A 143 -6.71 13.01 3.52
CA THR A 143 -7.44 13.53 4.68
C THR A 143 -8.08 12.43 5.54
N GLN A 144 -8.20 11.21 5.01
CA GLN A 144 -8.80 10.08 5.71
C GLN A 144 -7.75 9.11 6.24
N ARG A 145 -6.72 8.78 5.43
CA ARG A 145 -5.69 7.80 5.81
C ARG A 145 -4.66 8.39 6.76
N LEU A 146 -4.16 9.59 6.48
CA LEU A 146 -3.10 10.18 7.30
C LEU A 146 -3.48 10.28 8.77
N PRO A 147 -4.66 10.86 9.16
CA PRO A 147 -5.02 10.97 10.57
C PRO A 147 -5.27 9.61 11.25
N ARG A 148 -5.62 8.57 10.51
CA ARG A 148 -5.75 7.21 11.04
C ARG A 148 -4.39 6.55 11.30
N ILE A 149 -3.36 6.97 10.59
CA ILE A 149 -2.00 6.42 10.71
C ILE A 149 -1.19 7.18 11.76
N VAL A 150 -1.16 8.52 11.71
CA VAL A 150 -0.25 9.34 12.54
C VAL A 150 -0.97 10.14 13.64
N GLY A 151 -2.28 9.97 13.76
CA GLY A 151 -3.13 10.75 14.67
C GLY A 151 -3.55 12.11 14.09
N ILE A 152 -4.68 12.63 14.60
CA ILE A 152 -5.36 13.80 14.03
C ILE A 152 -4.46 15.06 14.08
N SER A 153 -3.82 15.33 15.22
CA SER A 153 -3.03 16.56 15.41
C SER A 153 -1.85 16.61 14.43
N LYS A 154 -1.10 15.52 14.28
CA LYS A 154 0.03 15.45 13.34
C LYS A 154 -0.44 15.53 11.89
N ALA A 155 -1.54 14.88 11.53
CA ALA A 155 -2.12 14.97 10.19
C ALA A 155 -2.56 16.40 9.85
N MET A 156 -3.23 17.10 10.79
CA MET A 156 -3.61 18.52 10.62
C MET A 156 -2.38 19.39 10.40
N GLU A 157 -1.33 19.22 11.22
CA GLU A 157 -0.08 19.96 11.05
C GLU A 157 0.47 19.78 9.63
N LEU A 158 0.65 18.53 9.18
CA LEU A 158 1.27 18.22 7.89
C LEU A 158 0.44 18.74 6.72
N ILE A 159 -0.87 18.51 6.74
CA ILE A 159 -1.77 18.92 5.64
C ILE A 159 -1.92 20.44 5.58
N LEU A 160 -2.21 21.09 6.72
CA LEU A 160 -2.53 22.52 6.71
C LEU A 160 -1.31 23.42 6.49
N THR A 161 -0.11 22.93 6.82
CA THR A 161 1.15 23.65 6.55
C THR A 161 1.78 23.31 5.20
N ALA A 162 1.28 22.26 4.52
CA ALA A 162 1.85 21.72 3.27
C ALA A 162 3.34 21.33 3.40
N ARG A 163 3.87 21.20 4.63
CA ARG A 163 5.29 20.87 4.81
C ARG A 163 5.60 19.43 4.44
N THR A 164 6.81 19.22 3.98
CA THR A 164 7.38 17.89 3.76
C THR A 164 8.18 17.45 5.00
N ILE A 165 8.22 16.13 5.20
CA ILE A 165 9.02 15.48 6.23
C ILE A 165 10.00 14.50 5.59
N ASP A 166 11.08 14.22 6.27
CA ASP A 166 12.03 13.18 5.84
C ASP A 166 11.62 11.79 6.35
N ALA A 167 12.39 10.79 5.95
CA ALA A 167 12.14 9.40 6.32
C ALA A 167 12.26 9.16 7.83
N ALA A 168 13.16 9.87 8.51
CA ALA A 168 13.36 9.73 9.95
C ALA A 168 12.14 10.25 10.73
N GLU A 169 11.62 11.43 10.36
CA GLU A 169 10.37 11.95 10.96
C GLU A 169 9.18 11.05 10.60
N ALA A 170 9.10 10.56 9.35
CA ALA A 170 8.03 9.65 8.92
C ALA A 170 8.02 8.37 9.76
N LYS A 171 9.19 7.81 10.11
CA LYS A 171 9.30 6.66 11.01
C LYS A 171 8.90 7.04 12.45
N ALA A 172 9.37 8.16 12.95
CA ALA A 172 9.08 8.60 14.31
C ALA A 172 7.58 8.81 14.57
N ILE A 173 6.81 9.25 13.57
CA ILE A 173 5.35 9.45 13.69
C ILE A 173 4.53 8.21 13.27
N GLY A 174 5.17 7.10 12.91
CA GLY A 174 4.50 5.85 12.51
C GLY A 174 3.94 5.85 11.08
N LEU A 175 4.31 6.83 10.24
CA LEU A 175 3.90 6.83 8.83
C LEU A 175 4.57 5.70 8.05
N VAL A 176 5.82 5.38 8.34
CA VAL A 176 6.55 4.23 7.79
C VAL A 176 7.01 3.29 8.89
N SER A 177 7.06 1.99 8.57
CA SER A 177 7.45 0.95 9.53
C SER A 177 8.96 0.93 9.75
N GLU A 178 9.75 1.11 8.67
CA GLU A 178 11.21 1.06 8.74
C GLU A 178 11.86 1.91 7.65
N VAL A 179 13.11 2.33 7.90
CA VAL A 179 13.93 3.13 6.98
C VAL A 179 15.24 2.41 6.72
N TYR A 180 15.65 2.36 5.47
CA TYR A 180 16.86 1.68 5.01
C TYR A 180 17.72 2.58 4.12
N PRO A 181 19.02 2.28 3.96
CA PRO A 181 19.82 2.84 2.88
C PRO A 181 19.14 2.62 1.52
N ALA A 182 19.30 3.58 0.61
CA ALA A 182 18.55 3.55 -0.66
C ALA A 182 18.83 2.28 -1.47
N GLU A 183 20.06 1.78 -1.43
CA GLU A 183 20.51 0.58 -2.12
C GLU A 183 19.97 -0.73 -1.51
N GLU A 184 19.56 -0.72 -0.24
CA GLU A 184 19.05 -1.90 0.46
C GLU A 184 17.50 -2.00 0.42
N LEU A 185 16.80 -0.90 0.10
CA LEU A 185 15.35 -0.82 0.23
C LEU A 185 14.60 -1.96 -0.46
N MET A 186 14.94 -2.28 -1.71
CA MET A 186 14.24 -3.32 -2.47
C MET A 186 14.56 -4.72 -1.95
N ASP A 187 15.79 -4.97 -1.52
CA ASP A 187 16.17 -6.24 -0.91
C ASP A 187 15.42 -6.44 0.41
N LYS A 188 15.29 -5.40 1.24
CA LYS A 188 14.51 -5.42 2.49
C LYS A 188 13.01 -5.60 2.26
N ALA A 189 12.46 -4.98 1.22
CA ALA A 189 11.07 -5.20 0.83
C ALA A 189 10.85 -6.65 0.37
N MET A 190 11.79 -7.22 -0.39
CA MET A 190 11.74 -8.60 -0.83
C MET A 190 11.92 -9.59 0.34
N GLU A 191 12.82 -9.32 1.29
CA GLU A 191 12.96 -10.10 2.52
C GLU A 191 11.65 -10.15 3.31
N LEU A 192 11.01 -8.99 3.50
CA LEU A 192 9.72 -8.90 4.20
C LEU A 192 8.61 -9.65 3.44
N ALA A 193 8.54 -9.48 2.11
CA ALA A 193 7.56 -10.18 1.28
C ALA A 193 7.73 -11.71 1.40
N LYS A 194 8.96 -12.22 1.33
CA LYS A 194 9.27 -13.64 1.50
C LYS A 194 8.91 -14.13 2.91
N ALA A 195 9.14 -13.31 3.95
CA ALA A 195 8.75 -13.64 5.33
C ALA A 195 7.22 -13.75 5.49
N ILE A 196 6.44 -13.03 4.69
CA ILE A 196 4.98 -13.19 4.63
C ILE A 196 4.62 -14.47 3.86
N CYS A 197 5.25 -14.73 2.72
CA CYS A 197 4.95 -15.87 1.86
C CYS A 197 5.21 -17.26 2.49
N VAL A 198 6.00 -17.35 3.55
CA VAL A 198 6.20 -18.63 4.27
C VAL A 198 5.03 -19.00 5.17
N ASN A 199 4.05 -18.12 5.34
CA ASN A 199 2.86 -18.36 6.16
C ASN A 199 1.69 -18.83 5.30
N ALA A 200 0.69 -19.45 5.94
CA ALA A 200 -0.52 -19.96 5.27
C ALA A 200 -1.27 -18.81 4.56
N PRO A 201 -1.43 -18.87 3.22
CA PRO A 201 -1.94 -17.72 2.46
C PRO A 201 -3.35 -17.28 2.86
N ILE A 202 -4.26 -18.22 3.14
CA ILE A 202 -5.63 -17.91 3.58
C ILE A 202 -5.59 -17.18 4.92
N ALA A 203 -4.76 -17.62 5.87
CA ALA A 203 -4.65 -16.98 7.18
C ALA A 203 -4.06 -15.57 7.07
N VAL A 204 -3.10 -15.34 6.16
CA VAL A 204 -2.55 -13.99 5.88
C VAL A 204 -3.63 -13.08 5.32
N LYS A 205 -4.40 -13.54 4.32
CA LYS A 205 -5.51 -12.78 3.70
C LYS A 205 -6.58 -12.42 4.73
N GLU A 206 -7.03 -13.40 5.53
CA GLU A 206 -8.06 -13.17 6.54
C GLU A 206 -7.56 -12.26 7.67
N SER A 207 -6.29 -12.36 8.08
CA SER A 207 -5.71 -11.43 9.06
C SER A 207 -5.68 -9.99 8.55
N LYS A 208 -5.24 -9.76 7.30
CA LYS A 208 -5.31 -8.45 6.66
C LYS A 208 -6.74 -7.92 6.64
N ARG A 209 -7.70 -8.76 6.22
CA ARG A 209 -9.11 -8.41 6.12
C ARG A 209 -9.68 -8.02 7.50
N CYS A 210 -9.39 -8.80 8.55
CA CYS A 210 -9.83 -8.51 9.91
C CYS A 210 -9.29 -7.18 10.43
N ILE A 211 -8.00 -6.91 10.23
CA ILE A 211 -7.38 -5.64 10.63
C ILE A 211 -8.06 -4.47 9.91
N ARG A 212 -8.22 -4.55 8.57
CA ARG A 212 -8.81 -3.49 7.76
C ARG A 212 -10.27 -3.22 8.15
N MET A 213 -11.08 -4.26 8.30
CA MET A 213 -12.49 -4.14 8.67
C MET A 213 -12.65 -3.70 10.13
N GLY A 214 -11.87 -4.26 11.05
CA GLY A 214 -11.91 -3.91 12.46
C GLY A 214 -11.58 -2.45 12.73
N MET A 215 -10.64 -1.86 11.97
CA MET A 215 -10.32 -0.43 12.07
C MET A 215 -11.41 0.51 11.51
N GLN A 216 -12.45 -0.02 10.88
CA GLN A 216 -13.59 0.72 10.33
C GLN A 216 -14.83 0.68 11.25
N THR A 217 -14.78 -0.09 12.35
CA THR A 217 -15.94 -0.34 13.21
C THR A 217 -15.54 -0.30 14.70
N ASP A 218 -16.50 -0.57 15.59
CA ASP A 218 -16.23 -0.76 17.03
C ASP A 218 -15.58 -2.12 17.32
N ILE A 219 -14.94 -2.23 18.49
CA ILE A 219 -14.18 -3.43 18.87
C ILE A 219 -15.06 -4.70 18.94
N ALA A 220 -16.31 -4.59 19.36
CA ALA A 220 -17.18 -5.75 19.49
C ALA A 220 -17.57 -6.31 18.12
N THR A 221 -17.92 -5.45 17.19
CA THR A 221 -18.19 -5.81 15.79
C THR A 221 -16.96 -6.36 15.10
N GLY A 222 -15.79 -5.71 15.28
CA GLY A 222 -14.52 -6.18 14.75
C GLY A 222 -14.12 -7.55 15.26
N SER A 223 -14.29 -7.80 16.57
CA SER A 223 -13.99 -9.11 17.20
C SER A 223 -14.97 -10.21 16.75
N ALA A 224 -16.23 -9.89 16.52
CA ALA A 224 -17.17 -10.85 15.95
C ALA A 224 -16.78 -11.26 14.53
N PHE A 225 -16.35 -10.29 13.71
CA PHE A 225 -15.84 -10.56 12.37
C PHE A 225 -14.55 -11.39 12.38
N GLU A 226 -13.64 -11.12 13.34
CA GLU A 226 -12.41 -11.90 13.53
C GLU A 226 -12.72 -13.36 13.90
N ALA A 227 -13.74 -13.60 14.76
CA ALA A 227 -14.16 -14.95 15.11
C ALA A 227 -14.66 -15.75 13.90
N GLU A 228 -15.42 -15.12 12.99
CA GLU A 228 -15.84 -15.76 11.73
C GLU A 228 -14.63 -16.10 10.84
N ALA A 229 -13.70 -15.17 10.66
CA ALA A 229 -12.48 -15.40 9.89
C ALA A 229 -11.60 -16.50 10.51
N PHE A 230 -11.49 -16.54 11.84
CA PHE A 230 -10.82 -17.63 12.55
C PHE A 230 -11.50 -18.99 12.27
N GLY A 231 -12.83 -19.03 12.27
CA GLY A 231 -13.61 -20.22 11.91
C GLY A 231 -13.31 -20.70 10.49
N VAL A 232 -13.25 -19.75 9.51
CA VAL A 232 -12.87 -20.07 8.12
C VAL A 232 -11.47 -20.69 8.07
N CYS A 233 -10.48 -20.08 8.72
CA CYS A 233 -9.13 -20.62 8.80
C CYS A 233 -9.07 -22.00 9.46
N CYS A 234 -9.91 -22.27 10.47
CA CYS A 234 -9.99 -23.58 11.11
C CYS A 234 -10.45 -24.69 10.17
N GLY A 235 -11.15 -24.38 9.09
CA GLY A 235 -11.59 -25.32 8.06
C GLY A 235 -10.53 -25.68 7.02
N THR A 236 -9.37 -24.99 6.99
CA THR A 236 -8.35 -25.15 5.95
C THR A 236 -7.41 -26.34 6.18
N GLU A 237 -6.89 -26.92 5.10
CA GLU A 237 -5.82 -27.91 5.13
C GLU A 237 -4.52 -27.27 5.68
N ASP A 238 -4.26 -26.03 5.34
CA ASP A 238 -3.08 -25.26 5.78
C ASP A 238 -3.04 -25.12 7.32
N LYS A 239 -4.20 -24.90 7.97
CA LYS A 239 -4.26 -24.90 9.45
C LYS A 239 -3.86 -26.25 10.03
N LYS A 240 -4.37 -27.33 9.44
CA LYS A 240 -4.04 -28.69 9.90
C LYS A 240 -2.54 -28.96 9.74
N GLU A 241 -1.96 -28.62 8.59
CA GLU A 241 -0.52 -28.76 8.36
C GLU A 241 0.30 -27.91 9.34
N GLY A 242 -0.04 -26.65 9.51
CA GLY A 242 0.68 -25.74 10.41
C GLY A 242 0.66 -26.21 11.88
N MET A 243 -0.50 -26.67 12.37
CA MET A 243 -0.64 -27.16 13.75
C MET A 243 0.05 -28.53 13.94
N SER A 244 -0.07 -29.44 12.95
CA SER A 244 0.62 -30.74 13.01
C SER A 244 2.13 -30.56 13.00
N ALA A 245 2.66 -29.72 12.11
CA ALA A 245 4.10 -29.42 12.08
C ALA A 245 4.62 -28.86 13.40
N PHE A 246 3.83 -27.97 14.05
CA PHE A 246 4.18 -27.43 15.37
C PHE A 246 4.25 -28.50 16.45
N LEU A 247 3.23 -29.37 16.52
CA LEU A 247 3.18 -30.46 17.51
C LEU A 247 4.28 -31.50 17.31
N GLU A 248 4.60 -31.78 16.03
CA GLU A 248 5.65 -32.72 15.62
C GLU A 248 7.05 -32.09 15.64
N LYS A 249 7.17 -30.80 15.95
CA LYS A 249 8.42 -30.03 15.94
C LYS A 249 9.13 -30.05 14.58
N ARG A 250 8.38 -30.11 13.49
CA ARG A 250 8.92 -29.97 12.12
C ARG A 250 9.22 -28.51 11.82
N ALA A 251 10.36 -28.22 11.25
CA ALA A 251 10.71 -26.88 10.77
C ALA A 251 9.98 -26.53 9.45
N GLU A 252 9.83 -27.54 8.57
CA GLU A 252 9.20 -27.37 7.27
C GLU A 252 7.67 -27.49 7.40
N LYS A 253 6.97 -26.59 6.68
CA LYS A 253 5.52 -26.56 6.53
C LYS A 253 5.19 -26.44 5.06
N HIS A 254 4.20 -27.17 4.61
CA HIS A 254 3.80 -27.21 3.19
C HIS A 254 2.36 -26.68 3.05
N PHE A 255 2.24 -25.35 2.95
CA PHE A 255 0.96 -24.70 2.75
C PHE A 255 0.54 -24.77 1.28
N THR A 256 -0.72 -25.12 1.04
CA THR A 256 -1.29 -25.37 -0.29
C THR A 256 -2.35 -24.36 -0.69
N ASN A 257 -2.65 -23.40 0.18
CA ASN A 257 -3.70 -22.39 -0.03
C ASN A 257 -5.11 -23.03 -0.14
N LYS A 258 -5.37 -24.07 0.66
CA LYS A 258 -6.63 -24.81 0.70
C LYS A 258 -7.18 -24.97 2.11
#